data_05aabea217f359f34dcc8f87504004e9
#
_entry.id   05aabea217f359f34dcc8f87504004e9
#
_cell.length_a   1.000
_cell.length_b   1.000
_cell.length_c   1.000
_cell.angle_alpha   90.00
_cell.angle_beta   90.00
_cell.angle_gamma   90.00
#
_symmetry.space_group_name_H-M   'P 1'
#
loop_
_entity.id
_entity.type
_entity.pdbx_description
1 polymer ?
#
loop_
_entity_poly.entity_id
_entity_poly.type
_entity_poly.pdbx_seq_one_letter_code
_entity_poly.pdbx_strand_id
1 'polypeptide(L)'
;MVDGQRPVRHPVGLRELKKQRTRDALLRVALDLFTTRGYEETTVDEIAEAVDVSQRTFFRYFASKEEAAFTIQDMVETHFLAELRQRPSRETPFEAMHHAVLASWSRINEAIEALIPVELHLRSYRMIESTPSLLAAHLRRATELEEQAALVIAEREGLDVESDPRPRVAVAAFSGVMRVTGRLWGQGQETGLDGLRELTQSYLDQLVPTLAGDWSARDQPSAPGDSRAV
;
A
#
# COMPACT_ATOMS: atom_id res chain seq x y z
N MET A 1 20.76 14.10 42.83
CA MET A 1 21.65 13.91 41.68
C MET A 1 21.27 12.60 41.02
N VAL A 2 20.48 12.65 39.96
CA VAL A 2 20.12 11.47 39.17
C VAL A 2 20.62 11.75 37.75
N ASP A 3 21.64 11.00 37.39
CA ASP A 3 22.38 11.10 36.15
C ASP A 3 21.51 10.58 35.00
N GLY A 4 21.13 11.48 34.10
CA GLY A 4 20.28 11.17 32.95
C GLY A 4 21.12 10.53 31.83
N GLN A 5 21.19 9.22 31.79
CA GLN A 5 21.75 8.51 30.64
C GLN A 5 20.88 8.72 29.41
N ARG A 6 21.34 9.58 28.48
CA ARG A 6 20.85 9.68 27.11
C ARG A 6 21.12 8.36 26.38
N PRO A 7 20.17 7.76 25.65
CA PRO A 7 20.42 6.58 24.84
C PRO A 7 21.44 6.91 23.75
N VAL A 8 22.57 6.22 23.76
CA VAL A 8 23.61 6.29 22.73
C VAL A 8 23.05 5.69 21.46
N ARG A 9 22.71 6.52 20.46
CA ARG A 9 22.46 6.07 19.10
C ARG A 9 23.78 5.55 18.53
N HIS A 10 23.92 4.24 18.39
CA HIS A 10 25.03 3.66 17.64
C HIS A 10 24.98 4.15 16.20
N PRO A 11 26.05 4.75 15.67
CA PRO A 11 26.07 5.15 14.27
C PRO A 11 25.95 3.91 13.39
N VAL A 12 25.02 3.95 12.44
CA VAL A 12 24.88 2.90 11.40
C VAL A 12 26.24 2.76 10.72
N GLY A 13 26.85 1.57 10.77
CA GLY A 13 28.18 1.37 10.26
C GLY A 13 28.27 1.63 8.75
N LEU A 14 29.42 2.13 8.26
CA LEU A 14 29.65 2.39 6.82
C LEU A 14 29.28 1.21 5.92
N ARG A 15 29.40 -0.02 6.44
CA ARG A 15 29.02 -1.25 5.72
C ARG A 15 27.50 -1.35 5.54
N GLU A 16 26.72 -1.03 6.55
CA GLU A 16 25.25 -1.05 6.46
C GLU A 16 24.74 0.08 5.56
N LEU A 17 25.34 1.27 5.61
CA LEU A 17 25.03 2.36 4.68
C LEU A 17 25.32 1.98 3.21
N LYS A 18 26.46 1.31 2.94
CA LYS A 18 26.75 0.82 1.59
C LYS A 18 25.74 -0.24 1.14
N LYS A 19 25.38 -1.17 2.05
CA LYS A 19 24.41 -2.22 1.77
C LYS A 19 23.05 -1.62 1.41
N GLN A 20 22.58 -0.66 2.21
CA GLN A 20 21.31 0.02 1.96
C GLN A 20 21.34 0.76 0.61
N ARG A 21 22.39 1.55 0.33
CA ARG A 21 22.53 2.27 -0.95
C ARG A 21 22.51 1.34 -2.16
N THR A 22 23.16 0.18 -2.08
CA THR A 22 23.16 -0.80 -3.16
C THR A 22 21.76 -1.39 -3.36
N ARG A 23 21.06 -1.73 -2.28
CA ARG A 23 19.68 -2.23 -2.33
C ARG A 23 18.74 -1.20 -2.96
N ASP A 24 18.84 0.05 -2.54
CA ASP A 24 17.98 1.15 -3.04
C ASP A 24 18.27 1.44 -4.53
N ALA A 25 19.54 1.39 -4.94
CA ALA A 25 19.92 1.54 -6.35
C ALA A 25 19.37 0.40 -7.21
N LEU A 26 19.48 -0.86 -6.76
CA LEU A 26 18.92 -2.02 -7.43
C LEU A 26 17.41 -1.93 -7.55
N LEU A 27 16.70 -1.53 -6.48
CA LEU A 27 15.26 -1.35 -6.48
C LEU A 27 14.83 -0.30 -7.51
N ARG A 28 15.46 0.88 -7.47
CA ARG A 28 15.12 1.98 -8.38
C ARG A 28 15.33 1.60 -9.84
N VAL A 29 16.47 0.98 -10.16
CA VAL A 29 16.78 0.53 -11.51
C VAL A 29 15.84 -0.59 -11.96
N ALA A 30 15.54 -1.55 -11.08
CA ALA A 30 14.60 -2.62 -11.40
C ALA A 30 13.22 -2.05 -11.78
N LEU A 31 12.65 -1.19 -10.94
CA LEU A 31 11.35 -0.57 -11.20
C LEU A 31 11.35 0.31 -12.45
N ASP A 32 12.43 1.04 -12.71
CA ASP A 32 12.55 1.84 -13.94
C ASP A 32 12.60 0.95 -15.18
N LEU A 33 13.41 -0.09 -15.21
CA LEU A 33 13.46 -1.06 -16.30
C LEU A 33 12.14 -1.79 -16.49
N PHE A 34 11.52 -2.27 -15.42
CA PHE A 34 10.21 -2.94 -15.48
C PHE A 34 9.13 -2.05 -16.09
N THR A 35 9.12 -0.76 -15.75
CA THR A 35 8.10 0.18 -16.23
C THR A 35 8.39 0.78 -17.60
N THR A 36 9.62 0.71 -18.10
CA THR A 36 10.02 1.27 -19.40
C THR A 36 10.18 0.22 -20.49
N ARG A 37 10.68 -0.97 -20.15
CA ARG A 37 10.92 -2.07 -21.09
C ARG A 37 9.89 -3.19 -21.00
N GLY A 38 9.19 -3.28 -19.85
CA GLY A 38 8.30 -4.38 -19.51
C GLY A 38 8.89 -5.29 -18.44
N TYR A 39 8.02 -5.81 -17.57
CA TYR A 39 8.43 -6.71 -16.50
C TYR A 39 8.97 -8.03 -17.02
N GLU A 40 8.29 -8.65 -18.00
CA GLU A 40 8.69 -9.96 -18.53
C GLU A 40 10.01 -9.88 -19.32
N GLU A 41 10.21 -8.81 -20.06
CA GLU A 41 11.37 -8.56 -20.92
C GLU A 41 12.64 -8.19 -20.15
N THR A 42 12.51 -7.71 -18.93
CA THR A 42 13.65 -7.29 -18.10
C THR A 42 14.26 -8.48 -17.36
N THR A 43 15.57 -8.66 -17.47
CA THR A 43 16.33 -9.70 -16.79
C THR A 43 17.02 -9.20 -15.52
N VAL A 44 17.34 -10.10 -14.60
CA VAL A 44 18.13 -9.76 -13.40
C VAL A 44 19.55 -9.34 -13.77
N ASP A 45 20.11 -9.89 -14.86
CA ASP A 45 21.44 -9.51 -15.34
C ASP A 45 21.50 -8.05 -15.78
N GLU A 46 20.51 -7.59 -16.55
CA GLU A 46 20.39 -6.18 -16.97
C GLU A 46 20.26 -5.23 -15.77
N ILE A 47 19.46 -5.62 -14.75
CA ILE A 47 19.32 -4.81 -13.53
C ILE A 47 20.66 -4.73 -12.79
N ALA A 48 21.35 -5.85 -12.63
CA ALA A 48 22.63 -5.92 -11.93
C ALA A 48 23.72 -5.14 -12.66
N GLU A 49 23.82 -5.28 -14.00
CA GLU A 49 24.74 -4.56 -14.85
C GLU A 49 24.54 -3.04 -14.78
N ALA A 50 23.29 -2.57 -14.80
CA ALA A 50 22.97 -1.14 -14.70
C ALA A 50 23.36 -0.49 -13.36
N VAL A 51 23.65 -1.29 -12.33
CA VAL A 51 24.13 -0.83 -11.00
C VAL A 51 25.60 -1.20 -10.78
N ASP A 52 26.26 -1.76 -11.78
CA ASP A 52 27.65 -2.24 -11.70
C ASP A 52 27.89 -3.26 -10.57
N VAL A 53 26.98 -4.25 -10.47
CA VAL A 53 27.09 -5.36 -9.53
C VAL A 53 26.84 -6.71 -10.20
N SER A 54 27.18 -7.81 -9.54
CA SER A 54 26.88 -9.15 -10.04
C SER A 54 25.41 -9.54 -9.79
N GLN A 55 24.87 -10.45 -10.62
CA GLN A 55 23.58 -11.10 -10.40
C GLN A 55 23.48 -11.74 -8.98
N ARG A 56 24.57 -12.35 -8.50
CA ARG A 56 24.66 -12.85 -7.09
C ARG A 56 24.42 -11.73 -6.08
N THR A 57 24.83 -10.50 -6.40
CA THR A 57 24.59 -9.35 -5.51
C THR A 57 23.12 -8.95 -5.51
N PHE A 58 22.43 -9.01 -6.65
CA PHE A 58 20.98 -8.83 -6.71
C PHE A 58 20.26 -9.84 -5.80
N PHE A 59 20.55 -11.15 -5.97
CA PHE A 59 19.92 -12.21 -5.18
C PHE A 59 20.26 -12.19 -3.68
N ARG A 60 21.25 -11.43 -3.28
CA ARG A 60 21.51 -11.15 -1.85
C ARG A 60 20.49 -10.18 -1.25
N TYR A 61 19.83 -9.33 -2.07
CA TYR A 61 18.90 -8.30 -1.61
C TYR A 61 17.44 -8.63 -1.93
N PHE A 62 17.20 -9.35 -3.00
CA PHE A 62 15.87 -9.73 -3.48
C PHE A 62 15.90 -11.20 -3.90
N ALA A 63 15.03 -12.03 -3.34
CA ALA A 63 14.99 -13.46 -3.66
C ALA A 63 14.54 -13.71 -5.11
N SER A 64 13.80 -12.76 -5.71
CA SER A 64 13.32 -12.84 -7.07
C SER A 64 13.11 -11.45 -7.69
N LYS A 65 12.89 -11.42 -9.01
CA LYS A 65 12.43 -10.24 -9.77
C LYS A 65 11.07 -9.76 -9.26
N GLU A 66 10.19 -10.68 -8.87
CA GLU A 66 8.89 -10.40 -8.28
C GLU A 66 9.00 -9.68 -6.93
N GLU A 67 9.90 -10.12 -6.04
CA GLU A 67 10.12 -9.44 -4.76
C GLU A 67 10.56 -7.99 -4.95
N ALA A 68 11.45 -7.73 -5.93
CA ALA A 68 11.83 -6.36 -6.25
C ALA A 68 10.63 -5.53 -6.74
N ALA A 69 9.75 -6.10 -7.56
CA ALA A 69 8.55 -5.43 -8.08
C ALA A 69 7.55 -5.06 -6.96
N PHE A 70 7.43 -5.89 -5.92
CA PHE A 70 6.48 -5.68 -4.81
C PHE A 70 7.09 -4.98 -3.59
N THR A 71 8.35 -4.61 -3.59
CA THR A 71 9.03 -4.02 -2.41
C THR A 71 8.29 -2.82 -1.82
N ILE A 72 7.74 -1.93 -2.65
CA ILE A 72 7.01 -0.76 -2.17
C ILE A 72 5.67 -1.16 -1.55
N GLN A 73 4.94 -2.09 -2.16
CA GLN A 73 3.68 -2.62 -1.62
C GLN A 73 3.91 -3.31 -0.27
N ASP A 74 4.94 -4.14 -0.15
CA ASP A 74 5.31 -4.82 1.10
C ASP A 74 5.61 -3.81 2.23
N MET A 75 6.24 -2.68 1.91
CA MET A 75 6.46 -1.60 2.88
C MET A 75 5.13 -1.01 3.35
N VAL A 76 4.21 -0.69 2.44
CA VAL A 76 2.88 -0.13 2.77
C VAL A 76 2.08 -1.11 3.62
N GLU A 77 2.00 -2.38 3.23
CA GLU A 77 1.27 -3.44 3.93
C GLU A 77 1.82 -3.68 5.33
N THR A 78 3.14 -3.74 5.47
CA THR A 78 3.80 -3.90 6.78
C THR A 78 3.48 -2.74 7.73
N HIS A 79 3.49 -1.51 7.22
CA HIS A 79 3.14 -0.33 8.03
C HIS A 79 1.66 -0.31 8.39
N PHE A 80 0.77 -0.65 7.46
CA PHE A 80 -0.66 -0.74 7.73
C PHE A 80 -0.95 -1.72 8.87
N LEU A 81 -0.42 -2.94 8.83
CA LEU A 81 -0.61 -3.93 9.90
C LEU A 81 -0.01 -3.48 11.25
N ALA A 82 1.15 -2.79 11.20
CA ALA A 82 1.77 -2.25 12.40
C ALA A 82 0.90 -1.14 13.03
N GLU A 83 0.36 -0.22 12.21
CA GLU A 83 -0.56 0.82 12.66
C GLU A 83 -1.88 0.21 13.18
N LEU A 84 -2.44 -0.78 12.49
CA LEU A 84 -3.68 -1.43 12.89
C LEU A 84 -3.58 -2.08 14.27
N ARG A 85 -2.47 -2.75 14.58
CA ARG A 85 -2.20 -3.34 15.91
C ARG A 85 -2.12 -2.30 17.03
N GLN A 86 -1.73 -1.06 16.71
CA GLN A 86 -1.55 0.02 17.68
C GLN A 86 -2.81 0.89 17.86
N ARG A 87 -3.87 0.66 17.07
CA ARG A 87 -5.09 1.47 17.18
C ARG A 87 -5.76 1.30 18.55
N PRO A 88 -6.30 2.41 19.14
CA PRO A 88 -7.02 2.36 20.42
C PRO A 88 -8.20 1.38 20.38
N SER A 89 -8.39 0.61 21.44
CA SER A 89 -9.48 -0.39 21.54
C SER A 89 -10.88 0.22 21.49
N ARG A 90 -11.02 1.54 21.74
CA ARG A 90 -12.31 2.25 21.65
C ARG A 90 -12.78 2.49 20.20
N GLU A 91 -11.91 2.35 19.23
CA GLU A 91 -12.27 2.49 17.82
C GLU A 91 -12.98 1.22 17.34
N THR A 92 -14.04 1.40 16.56
CA THR A 92 -14.67 0.28 15.84
C THR A 92 -13.69 -0.35 14.85
N PRO A 93 -13.91 -1.59 14.39
CA PRO A 93 -13.05 -2.23 13.39
C PRO A 93 -12.82 -1.40 12.13
N PHE A 94 -13.87 -0.73 11.61
CA PHE A 94 -13.74 0.14 10.43
C PHE A 94 -12.95 1.41 10.72
N GLU A 95 -13.21 2.07 11.85
CA GLU A 95 -12.42 3.24 12.26
C GLU A 95 -10.95 2.88 12.44
N ALA A 96 -10.67 1.74 13.06
CA ALA A 96 -9.30 1.26 13.26
C ALA A 96 -8.58 1.02 11.93
N MET A 97 -9.20 0.32 10.97
CA MET A 97 -8.64 0.09 9.64
C MET A 97 -8.47 1.39 8.87
N HIS A 98 -9.47 2.27 8.89
CA HIS A 98 -9.43 3.58 8.23
C HIS A 98 -8.30 4.45 8.77
N HIS A 99 -8.22 4.63 10.08
CA HIS A 99 -7.16 5.42 10.69
C HIS A 99 -5.78 4.77 10.51
N ALA A 100 -5.69 3.44 10.51
CA ALA A 100 -4.43 2.73 10.28
C ALA A 100 -3.89 2.98 8.87
N VAL A 101 -4.74 2.94 7.84
CA VAL A 101 -4.29 3.20 6.46
C VAL A 101 -3.85 4.64 6.25
N LEU A 102 -4.58 5.62 6.81
CA LEU A 102 -4.20 7.03 6.72
C LEU A 102 -2.90 7.33 7.47
N ALA A 103 -2.73 6.76 8.68
CA ALA A 103 -1.50 6.90 9.46
C ALA A 103 -0.31 6.23 8.76
N SER A 104 -0.51 5.05 8.20
CA SER A 104 0.49 4.34 7.40
C SER A 104 0.97 5.21 6.24
N TRP A 105 0.07 5.73 5.42
CA TRP A 105 0.44 6.58 4.29
C TRP A 105 1.18 7.85 4.69
N SER A 106 0.74 8.53 5.74
CA SER A 106 1.41 9.74 6.22
C SER A 106 2.86 9.49 6.65
N ARG A 107 3.15 8.30 7.21
CA ARG A 107 4.49 7.93 7.68
C ARG A 107 5.39 7.39 6.59
N ILE A 108 4.81 6.64 5.64
CA ILE A 108 5.59 5.93 4.63
C ILE A 108 5.87 6.77 3.40
N ASN A 109 5.06 7.80 3.12
CA ASN A 109 5.24 8.66 1.94
C ASN A 109 6.65 9.22 1.84
N GLU A 110 7.17 9.84 2.91
CA GLU A 110 8.55 10.36 2.94
C GLU A 110 9.58 9.27 2.68
N ALA A 111 9.37 8.06 3.21
CA ALA A 111 10.28 6.93 3.02
C ALA A 111 10.24 6.41 1.57
N ILE A 112 9.06 6.36 0.95
CA ILE A 112 8.91 5.97 -0.47
C ILE A 112 9.52 7.02 -1.38
N GLU A 113 9.23 8.30 -1.16
CA GLU A 113 9.78 9.41 -1.95
C GLU A 113 11.32 9.50 -1.84
N ALA A 114 11.89 9.14 -0.70
CA ALA A 114 13.34 9.02 -0.54
C ALA A 114 13.93 7.84 -1.35
N LEU A 115 13.14 6.80 -1.61
CA LEU A 115 13.56 5.62 -2.39
C LEU A 115 13.37 5.82 -3.89
N ILE A 116 12.16 6.23 -4.31
CA ILE A 116 11.78 6.36 -5.72
C ILE A 116 10.92 7.62 -5.93
N PRO A 117 11.01 8.26 -7.10
CA PRO A 117 10.09 9.35 -7.47
C PRO A 117 8.63 8.88 -7.50
N VAL A 118 7.69 9.79 -7.16
CA VAL A 118 6.24 9.51 -7.17
C VAL A 118 5.76 8.99 -8.52
N GLU A 119 6.28 9.53 -9.62
CA GLU A 119 5.95 9.09 -10.98
C GLU A 119 6.38 7.64 -11.24
N LEU A 120 7.52 7.22 -10.68
CA LEU A 120 7.98 5.82 -10.79
C LEU A 120 7.10 4.90 -9.95
N HIS A 121 6.70 5.33 -8.75
CA HIS A 121 5.75 4.59 -7.91
C HIS A 121 4.42 4.36 -8.66
N LEU A 122 3.84 5.40 -9.24
CA LEU A 122 2.59 5.31 -10.01
C LEU A 122 2.74 4.38 -11.24
N ARG A 123 3.84 4.51 -11.99
CA ARG A 123 4.13 3.59 -13.12
C ARG A 123 4.27 2.14 -12.67
N SER A 124 4.93 1.92 -11.52
CA SER A 124 5.10 0.57 -10.95
C SER A 124 3.76 -0.04 -10.55
N TYR A 125 2.86 0.75 -9.95
CA TYR A 125 1.51 0.29 -9.63
C TYR A 125 0.73 -0.10 -10.90
N ARG A 126 0.72 0.75 -11.93
CA ARG A 126 0.08 0.45 -13.22
C ARG A 126 0.65 -0.80 -13.89
N MET A 127 1.95 -0.98 -13.82
CA MET A 127 2.62 -2.18 -14.35
C MET A 127 2.13 -3.45 -13.63
N ILE A 128 2.01 -3.43 -12.29
CA ILE A 128 1.47 -4.56 -11.52
C ILE A 128 0.05 -4.88 -11.96
N GLU A 129 -0.81 -3.89 -12.11
CA GLU A 129 -2.21 -4.07 -12.54
C GLU A 129 -2.35 -4.54 -13.99
N SER A 130 -1.41 -4.20 -14.87
CA SER A 130 -1.48 -4.52 -16.30
C SER A 130 -0.70 -5.78 -16.71
N THR A 131 0.18 -6.29 -15.87
CA THR A 131 0.98 -7.49 -16.15
C THR A 131 0.30 -8.72 -15.52
N PRO A 132 -0.21 -9.70 -16.31
CA PRO A 132 -1.02 -10.81 -15.78
C PRO A 132 -0.34 -11.63 -14.67
N SER A 133 0.97 -11.89 -14.78
CA SER A 133 1.73 -12.61 -13.76
C SER A 133 1.82 -11.83 -12.45
N LEU A 134 2.08 -10.52 -12.51
CA LEU A 134 2.12 -9.64 -11.36
C LEU A 134 0.74 -9.41 -10.76
N LEU A 135 -0.31 -9.23 -11.58
CA LEU A 135 -1.67 -9.09 -11.08
C LEU A 135 -2.11 -10.34 -10.29
N ALA A 136 -1.79 -11.54 -10.79
CA ALA A 136 -2.07 -12.78 -10.06
C ALA A 136 -1.30 -12.84 -8.72
N ALA A 137 -0.04 -12.41 -8.70
CA ALA A 137 0.75 -12.32 -7.47
C ALA A 137 0.18 -11.27 -6.50
N HIS A 138 -0.22 -10.10 -7.01
CA HIS A 138 -0.87 -9.05 -6.23
C HIS A 138 -2.15 -9.53 -5.53
N LEU A 139 -3.01 -10.24 -6.26
CA LEU A 139 -4.25 -10.77 -5.70
C LEU A 139 -4.00 -11.83 -4.61
N ARG A 140 -3.00 -12.70 -4.77
CA ARG A 140 -2.61 -13.65 -3.71
C ARG A 140 -2.12 -12.92 -2.45
N ARG A 141 -1.23 -11.93 -2.61
CA ARG A 141 -0.71 -11.10 -1.50
C ARG A 141 -1.83 -10.34 -0.79
N ALA A 142 -2.76 -9.77 -1.55
CA ALA A 142 -3.94 -9.11 -0.97
C ALA A 142 -4.77 -10.06 -0.10
N THR A 143 -4.97 -11.32 -0.53
CA THR A 143 -5.68 -12.33 0.27
C THR A 143 -4.91 -12.66 1.57
N GLU A 144 -3.59 -12.78 1.50
CA GLU A 144 -2.75 -13.01 2.69
C GLU A 144 -2.81 -11.83 3.67
N LEU A 145 -2.79 -10.60 3.16
CA LEU A 145 -2.96 -9.39 3.97
C LEU A 145 -4.34 -9.32 4.62
N GLU A 146 -5.40 -9.64 3.87
CA GLU A 146 -6.77 -9.70 4.37
C GLU A 146 -6.89 -10.68 5.55
N GLU A 147 -6.30 -11.86 5.45
CA GLU A 147 -6.32 -12.84 6.54
C GLU A 147 -5.54 -12.33 7.78
N GLN A 148 -4.37 -11.72 7.58
CA GLN A 148 -3.61 -11.13 8.68
C GLN A 148 -4.37 -9.98 9.35
N ALA A 149 -5.03 -9.13 8.59
CA ALA A 149 -5.85 -8.05 9.12
C ALA A 149 -7.07 -8.59 9.89
N ALA A 150 -7.72 -9.65 9.40
CA ALA A 150 -8.84 -10.31 10.08
C ALA A 150 -8.42 -10.89 11.43
N LEU A 151 -7.24 -11.50 11.52
CA LEU A 151 -6.67 -11.98 12.78
C LEU A 151 -6.44 -10.81 13.76
N VAL A 152 -5.88 -9.71 13.30
CA VAL A 152 -5.67 -8.51 14.16
C VAL A 152 -7.00 -7.94 14.64
N ILE A 153 -8.01 -7.85 13.78
CA ILE A 153 -9.36 -7.37 14.18
C ILE A 153 -10.01 -8.35 15.17
N ALA A 154 -9.92 -9.66 14.92
CA ALA A 154 -10.46 -10.67 15.84
C ALA A 154 -9.81 -10.57 17.23
N GLU A 155 -8.49 -10.44 17.32
CA GLU A 155 -7.76 -10.26 18.56
C GLU A 155 -8.22 -8.99 19.30
N ARG A 156 -8.36 -7.86 18.61
CA ARG A 156 -8.82 -6.60 19.18
C ARG A 156 -10.22 -6.69 19.79
N GLU A 157 -11.13 -7.40 19.12
CA GLU A 157 -12.54 -7.53 19.53
C GLU A 157 -12.78 -8.72 20.47
N GLY A 158 -11.74 -9.50 20.80
CA GLY A 158 -11.86 -10.70 21.62
C GLY A 158 -12.67 -11.81 20.97
N LEU A 159 -12.59 -11.93 19.63
CA LEU A 159 -13.31 -12.90 18.81
C LEU A 159 -12.41 -14.03 18.37
N ASP A 160 -13.01 -15.19 18.14
CA ASP A 160 -12.34 -16.30 17.47
C ASP A 160 -12.62 -16.21 15.96
N VAL A 161 -11.59 -15.94 15.17
CA VAL A 161 -11.68 -15.76 13.70
C VAL A 161 -12.20 -17.00 12.96
N GLU A 162 -12.06 -18.19 13.56
CA GLU A 162 -12.52 -19.44 12.93
C GLU A 162 -14.03 -19.67 13.09
N SER A 163 -14.61 -19.13 14.18
CA SER A 163 -16.04 -19.32 14.48
C SER A 163 -16.88 -18.08 14.23
N ASP A 164 -16.28 -16.88 14.21
CA ASP A 164 -16.96 -15.61 14.00
C ASP A 164 -16.60 -15.00 12.63
N PRO A 165 -17.56 -14.86 11.69
CA PRO A 165 -17.28 -14.34 10.36
C PRO A 165 -17.07 -12.82 10.31
N ARG A 166 -17.42 -12.06 11.35
CA ARG A 166 -17.42 -10.59 11.36
C ARG A 166 -16.05 -9.98 11.04
N PRO A 167 -14.90 -10.48 11.56
CA PRO A 167 -13.60 -9.94 11.21
C PRO A 167 -13.30 -10.07 9.71
N ARG A 168 -13.50 -11.25 9.12
CA ARG A 168 -13.28 -11.49 7.70
C ARG A 168 -14.21 -10.66 6.81
N VAL A 169 -15.48 -10.53 7.17
CA VAL A 169 -16.46 -9.71 6.43
C VAL A 169 -16.07 -8.22 6.46
N ALA A 170 -15.71 -7.69 7.63
CA ALA A 170 -15.28 -6.30 7.77
C ALA A 170 -14.04 -6.01 6.94
N VAL A 171 -13.02 -6.88 7.02
CA VAL A 171 -11.78 -6.73 6.25
C VAL A 171 -12.04 -6.85 4.76
N ALA A 172 -12.83 -7.82 4.30
CA ALA A 172 -13.15 -7.99 2.88
C ALA A 172 -13.86 -6.75 2.29
N ALA A 173 -14.80 -6.16 3.03
CA ALA A 173 -15.47 -4.93 2.63
C ALA A 173 -14.49 -3.75 2.52
N PHE A 174 -13.64 -3.57 3.52
CA PHE A 174 -12.59 -2.55 3.54
C PHE A 174 -11.61 -2.74 2.38
N SER A 175 -11.07 -3.94 2.20
CA SER A 175 -10.13 -4.27 1.12
C SER A 175 -10.75 -4.11 -0.27
N GLY A 176 -12.06 -4.36 -0.40
CA GLY A 176 -12.80 -4.08 -1.63
C GLY A 176 -12.71 -2.61 -2.04
N VAL A 177 -12.90 -1.71 -1.09
CA VAL A 177 -12.72 -0.26 -1.30
C VAL A 177 -11.28 0.05 -1.70
N MET A 178 -10.30 -0.47 -0.96
CA MET A 178 -8.88 -0.23 -1.25
C MET A 178 -8.49 -0.65 -2.67
N ARG A 179 -8.97 -1.81 -3.14
CA ARG A 179 -8.72 -2.27 -4.51
C ARG A 179 -9.37 -1.39 -5.57
N VAL A 180 -10.60 -0.93 -5.33
CA VAL A 180 -11.29 -0.03 -6.26
C VAL A 180 -10.56 1.31 -6.36
N THR A 181 -10.25 1.93 -5.24
CA THR A 181 -9.59 3.24 -5.20
C THR A 181 -8.18 3.21 -5.76
N GLY A 182 -7.41 2.17 -5.45
CA GLY A 182 -6.07 1.94 -6.04
C GLY A 182 -6.13 1.83 -7.56
N ARG A 183 -7.08 1.06 -8.11
CA ARG A 183 -7.26 0.93 -9.56
C ARG A 183 -7.67 2.26 -10.21
N LEU A 184 -8.63 2.97 -9.63
CA LEU A 184 -9.08 4.28 -10.15
C LEU A 184 -7.94 5.29 -10.14
N TRP A 185 -7.17 5.35 -9.06
CA TRP A 185 -5.97 6.18 -8.99
C TRP A 185 -4.94 5.80 -10.06
N GLY A 186 -4.67 4.50 -10.23
CA GLY A 186 -3.77 4.01 -11.26
C GLY A 186 -4.20 4.39 -12.69
N GLN A 187 -5.49 4.51 -12.97
CA GLN A 187 -6.07 4.88 -14.26
C GLN A 187 -6.25 6.39 -14.44
N GLY A 188 -6.28 7.15 -13.35
CA GLY A 188 -6.53 8.59 -13.35
C GLY A 188 -5.36 9.42 -13.87
N GLN A 189 -5.64 10.71 -14.12
CA GLN A 189 -4.64 11.71 -14.47
C GLN A 189 -4.01 12.39 -13.25
N GLU A 190 -4.59 12.21 -12.07
CA GLU A 190 -4.04 12.71 -10.82
C GLU A 190 -2.81 11.89 -10.41
N THR A 191 -1.66 12.55 -10.36
CA THR A 191 -0.35 11.90 -10.24
C THR A 191 0.22 11.89 -8.82
N GLY A 192 -0.50 12.44 -7.82
CA GLY A 192 -0.04 12.56 -6.45
C GLY A 192 -0.59 11.48 -5.51
N LEU A 193 0.14 11.18 -4.45
CA LEU A 193 -0.33 10.31 -3.37
C LEU A 193 -1.48 10.96 -2.57
N ASP A 194 -1.58 12.30 -2.57
CA ASP A 194 -2.70 13.03 -1.98
C ASP A 194 -4.02 12.71 -2.70
N GLY A 195 -4.02 12.62 -4.05
CA GLY A 195 -5.20 12.19 -4.81
C GLY A 195 -5.66 10.78 -4.45
N LEU A 196 -4.75 9.82 -4.26
CA LEU A 196 -5.10 8.49 -3.76
C LEU A 196 -5.74 8.56 -2.37
N ARG A 197 -5.18 9.38 -1.48
CA ARG A 197 -5.69 9.57 -0.13
C ARG A 197 -7.10 10.14 -0.12
N GLU A 198 -7.35 11.23 -0.85
CA GLU A 198 -8.66 11.88 -0.95
C GLU A 198 -9.70 10.94 -1.55
N LEU A 199 -9.35 10.24 -2.64
CA LEU A 199 -10.21 9.25 -3.27
C LEU A 199 -10.58 8.13 -2.30
N THR A 200 -9.59 7.55 -1.63
CA THR A 200 -9.82 6.47 -0.68
C THR A 200 -10.65 6.92 0.52
N GLN A 201 -10.37 8.11 1.07
CA GLN A 201 -11.18 8.69 2.13
C GLN A 201 -12.65 8.80 1.71
N SER A 202 -12.92 9.38 0.54
CA SER A 202 -14.30 9.57 0.06
C SER A 202 -15.07 8.26 -0.12
N TYR A 203 -14.38 7.19 -0.55
CA TYR A 203 -14.99 5.87 -0.72
C TYR A 203 -15.19 5.14 0.61
N LEU A 204 -14.24 5.25 1.54
CA LEU A 204 -14.37 4.67 2.89
C LEU A 204 -15.51 5.33 3.67
N ASP A 205 -15.70 6.65 3.55
CA ASP A 205 -16.79 7.38 4.18
C ASP A 205 -18.18 6.90 3.67
N GLN A 206 -18.24 6.38 2.43
CA GLN A 206 -19.46 5.83 1.86
C GLN A 206 -19.71 4.35 2.20
N LEU A 207 -18.70 3.62 2.72
CA LEU A 207 -18.80 2.18 2.89
C LEU A 207 -19.97 1.78 3.82
N VAL A 208 -20.02 2.31 5.04
CA VAL A 208 -21.07 1.97 6.01
C VAL A 208 -22.45 2.47 5.57
N PRO A 209 -22.62 3.75 5.14
CA PRO A 209 -23.91 4.23 4.62
C PRO A 209 -24.42 3.40 3.45
N THR A 210 -23.52 3.03 2.53
CA THR A 210 -23.88 2.27 1.33
C THR A 210 -24.37 0.85 1.68
N LEU A 211 -23.74 0.16 2.61
CA LEU A 211 -24.14 -1.20 3.01
C LEU A 211 -25.43 -1.22 3.83
N ALA A 212 -25.77 -0.14 4.53
CA ALA A 212 -26.98 -0.01 5.35
C ALA A 212 -28.14 0.70 4.65
N GLY A 213 -27.91 1.35 3.50
CA GLY A 213 -28.85 2.24 2.84
C GLY A 213 -29.76 1.58 1.82
N ASP A 214 -30.90 2.22 1.54
CA ASP A 214 -31.76 1.94 0.40
C ASP A 214 -31.24 2.71 -0.84
N TRP A 215 -30.97 2.00 -1.92
CA TRP A 215 -30.40 2.54 -3.18
C TRP A 215 -31.48 3.05 -4.16
N SER A 216 -32.72 3.22 -3.73
CA SER A 216 -33.74 3.73 -4.61
C SER A 216 -33.42 5.16 -5.06
N ALA A 217 -33.42 5.40 -6.37
CA ALA A 217 -33.08 6.69 -6.99
C ALA A 217 -34.08 7.85 -6.63
N ARG A 218 -35.03 7.60 -5.70
CA ARG A 218 -36.07 8.54 -5.31
C ARG A 218 -35.61 9.66 -4.38
N ASP A 219 -34.44 9.54 -3.79
CA ASP A 219 -33.91 10.49 -2.79
C ASP A 219 -32.74 11.34 -3.28
N GLN A 220 -32.46 11.41 -4.57
CA GLN A 220 -31.51 12.41 -5.07
C GLN A 220 -32.19 13.77 -5.07
N PRO A 221 -31.69 14.78 -4.32
CA PRO A 221 -32.18 16.15 -4.43
C PRO A 221 -31.98 16.59 -5.89
N SER A 222 -33.09 17.01 -6.53
CA SER A 222 -33.06 17.52 -7.89
C SER A 222 -32.01 18.62 -7.99
N ALA A 223 -31.07 18.48 -8.91
CA ALA A 223 -30.11 19.54 -9.21
C ALA A 223 -30.88 20.85 -9.45
N PRO A 224 -30.44 22.01 -8.90
CA PRO A 224 -31.12 23.29 -9.11
C PRO A 224 -31.17 23.57 -10.61
N GLY A 225 -32.39 23.66 -11.12
CA GLY A 225 -32.67 23.83 -12.52
C GLY A 225 -31.96 25.04 -13.10
N ASP A 226 -31.36 24.83 -14.24
CA ASP A 226 -30.79 25.85 -15.12
C ASP A 226 -31.93 26.75 -15.60
N SER A 227 -32.21 27.83 -14.86
CA SER A 227 -33.18 28.84 -15.21
C SER A 227 -32.56 29.75 -16.27
N ARG A 228 -32.48 29.27 -17.50
CA ARG A 228 -32.37 30.13 -18.67
C ARG A 228 -33.79 30.32 -19.22
N ALA A 229 -34.37 31.45 -18.88
CA ALA A 229 -35.54 31.96 -19.56
C ALA A 229 -35.22 33.35 -20.11
N VAL A 230 -35.33 33.47 -21.43
CA VAL A 230 -35.70 34.61 -22.28
C VAL A 230 -35.01 35.94 -22.05
#